data_24752bfc0f830549a66d203990ce571b
#
_entry.id   24752bfc0f830549a66d203990ce571b
#
_cell.length_a   1.000
_cell.length_b   1.000
_cell.length_c   1.000
_cell.angle_alpha   90.00
_cell.angle_beta   90.00
_cell.angle_gamma   90.00
#
_symmetry.space_group_name_H-M   'P 1'
#
loop_
_entity.id
_entity.type
_entity.pdbx_description
1 polymer ?
#
loop_
_entity_poly.entity_id
_entity_poly.type
_entity_poly.pdbx_seq_one_letter_code
_entity_poly.pdbx_strand_id
1 'polypeptide(L)'
;MQIGSGTSCTRGLKFGPININDVKLIAPPQSGQVAIKGPSFSYTAKPDFQGEDDFTLRVSGTNVRMRGVSDIKVTVSVVSK
;
A
#
# COMPACT_ATOMS: atom_id res chain seq x y z
N MET A 1 -1.40 4.24 8.78
CA MET A 1 -1.68 2.81 9.08
C MET A 1 -0.81 2.37 10.24
N GLN A 2 -1.38 1.66 11.18
CA GLN A 2 -0.66 1.21 12.37
C GLN A 2 -0.82 -0.30 12.49
N ILE A 3 0.30 -1.01 12.67
CA ILE A 3 0.29 -2.47 12.82
C ILE A 3 1.28 -2.88 13.90
N GLY A 4 1.12 -4.11 14.41
CA GLY A 4 2.11 -4.71 15.29
C GLY A 4 3.25 -5.32 14.52
N SER A 5 4.45 -5.35 15.12
CA SER A 5 5.61 -6.00 14.49
C SER A 5 5.32 -7.47 14.25
N GLY A 6 5.81 -7.98 13.11
CA GLY A 6 5.57 -9.36 12.72
C GLY A 6 4.17 -9.66 12.21
N THR A 7 3.31 -8.65 12.08
CA THR A 7 1.96 -8.83 11.56
C THR A 7 1.83 -8.23 10.16
N SER A 8 0.72 -8.54 9.50
CA SER A 8 0.41 -8.00 8.19
C SER A 8 -0.93 -7.28 8.21
N CYS A 9 -1.08 -6.33 7.29
CA CYS A 9 -2.32 -5.58 7.14
C CYS A 9 -2.65 -5.50 5.65
N THR A 10 -3.88 -5.84 5.31
CA THR A 10 -4.38 -5.79 3.93
C THR A 10 -5.37 -4.66 3.80
N ARG A 11 -5.21 -3.85 2.77
CA ARG A 11 -6.10 -2.72 2.47
C ARG A 11 -6.55 -2.77 1.03
N GLY A 12 -7.83 -2.53 0.82
CA GLY A 12 -8.38 -2.34 -0.52
C GLY A 12 -8.23 -0.90 -0.97
N LEU A 13 -7.96 -0.73 -2.25
CA LEU A 13 -7.87 0.59 -2.87
C LEU A 13 -9.20 0.89 -3.55
N LYS A 14 -9.91 1.91 -3.06
CA LYS A 14 -11.19 2.32 -3.63
C LYS A 14 -11.15 3.82 -3.88
N PHE A 15 -11.45 4.20 -5.10
CA PHE A 15 -11.45 5.60 -5.52
C PHE A 15 -12.80 6.01 -6.11
N GLY A 16 -13.91 5.58 -5.50
CA GLY A 16 -15.24 5.93 -5.96
C GLY A 16 -15.53 5.41 -7.37
N PRO A 17 -15.86 6.30 -8.32
CA PRO A 17 -16.24 5.86 -9.67
C PRO A 17 -15.06 5.44 -10.56
N ILE A 18 -13.83 5.46 -10.05
CA ILE A 18 -12.66 5.11 -10.84
C ILE A 18 -12.45 3.59 -10.81
N ASN A 19 -12.32 3.01 -11.99
CA ASN A 19 -11.93 1.61 -12.12
C ASN A 19 -10.42 1.51 -12.06
N ILE A 20 -9.92 0.73 -11.12
CA ILE A 20 -8.49 0.53 -10.95
C ILE A 20 -8.04 -0.54 -11.94
N ASN A 21 -7.18 -0.15 -12.88
CA ASN A 21 -6.68 -1.05 -13.91
C ASN A 21 -5.39 -1.76 -13.50
N ASP A 22 -4.54 -1.07 -12.74
CA ASP A 22 -3.25 -1.61 -12.35
C ASP A 22 -2.74 -0.91 -11.10
N VAL A 23 -2.02 -1.66 -10.29
CA VAL A 23 -1.35 -1.14 -9.10
C VAL A 23 0.08 -1.65 -9.10
N LYS A 24 1.04 -0.73 -8.96
CA LYS A 24 2.47 -1.08 -8.94
C LYS A 24 3.14 -0.49 -7.72
N LEU A 25 4.08 -1.23 -7.16
CA LEU A 25 4.94 -0.74 -6.09
C LEU A 25 6.15 -0.06 -6.73
N ILE A 26 6.23 1.26 -6.61
CA ILE A 26 7.33 2.04 -7.21
C ILE A 26 8.41 2.42 -6.22
N ALA A 27 8.09 2.45 -4.93
CA ALA A 27 9.06 2.70 -3.87
C ALA A 27 8.79 1.69 -2.75
N PRO A 28 9.64 0.66 -2.60
CA PRO A 28 9.40 -0.37 -1.60
C PRO A 28 9.67 0.14 -0.18
N PRO A 29 9.05 -0.48 0.84
CA PRO A 29 9.35 -0.15 2.22
C PRO A 29 10.75 -0.63 2.60
N GLN A 30 11.32 -0.01 3.63
CA GLN A 30 12.67 -0.35 4.07
C GLN A 30 12.71 -1.58 4.99
N SER A 31 11.66 -1.78 5.76
CA SER A 31 11.69 -2.75 6.84
C SER A 31 10.54 -3.74 6.79
N GLY A 32 9.87 -3.83 5.66
CA GLY A 32 8.76 -4.76 5.49
C GLY A 32 8.64 -5.22 4.07
N GLN A 33 7.54 -5.89 3.78
CA GLN A 33 7.24 -6.37 2.44
C GLN A 33 5.83 -5.97 2.06
N VAL A 34 5.66 -5.64 0.80
CA VAL A 34 4.35 -5.31 0.23
C VAL A 34 4.02 -6.32 -0.85
N ALA A 35 2.83 -6.91 -0.76
CA ALA A 35 2.28 -7.75 -1.79
C ALA A 35 1.07 -7.06 -2.41
N ILE A 36 0.94 -7.12 -3.72
CA ILE A 36 -0.15 -6.48 -4.43
C ILE A 36 -1.01 -7.56 -5.07
N LYS A 37 -2.32 -7.49 -4.81
CA LYS A 37 -3.29 -8.42 -5.37
C LYS A 37 -4.47 -7.62 -5.91
N GLY A 38 -4.51 -7.45 -7.24
CA GLY A 38 -5.57 -6.68 -7.88
C GLY A 38 -5.65 -5.27 -7.31
N PRO A 39 -6.83 -4.83 -6.85
CA PRO A 39 -6.98 -3.49 -6.26
C PRO A 39 -6.60 -3.42 -4.78
N SER A 40 -5.94 -4.44 -4.25
CA SER A 40 -5.59 -4.51 -2.83
C SER A 40 -4.08 -4.64 -2.65
N PHE A 41 -3.60 -4.19 -1.50
CA PHE A 41 -2.22 -4.41 -1.12
C PHE A 41 -2.15 -4.90 0.32
N SER A 42 -1.05 -5.57 0.62
CA SER A 42 -0.79 -6.10 1.96
C SER A 42 0.62 -5.71 2.36
N TYR A 43 0.76 -5.13 3.54
CA TYR A 43 2.06 -4.80 4.13
C TYR A 43 2.33 -5.76 5.29
N THR A 44 3.53 -6.33 5.30
CA THR A 44 3.97 -7.22 6.39
C THR A 44 5.23 -6.62 7.02
N ALA A 45 5.16 -6.36 8.33
CA ALA A 45 6.29 -5.83 9.07
C ALA A 45 7.20 -6.97 9.53
N LYS A 46 8.52 -6.68 9.62
CA LYS A 46 9.46 -7.65 10.18
C LYS A 46 9.18 -7.85 11.67
N PRO A 47 9.44 -9.07 12.21
CA PRO A 47 9.10 -9.36 13.61
C PRO A 47 9.83 -8.49 14.65
N ASP A 48 11.01 -8.01 14.34
CA ASP A 48 11.82 -7.22 15.25
C ASP A 48 11.87 -5.75 14.91
N PHE A 49 11.07 -5.29 13.94
CA PHE A 49 11.05 -3.90 13.53
C PHE A 49 10.02 -3.12 14.35
N GLN A 50 10.42 -1.95 14.81
CA GLN A 50 9.54 -0.95 15.40
C GLN A 50 9.92 0.41 14.82
N GLY A 51 8.92 1.25 14.58
CA GLY A 51 9.13 2.58 14.05
C GLY A 51 8.25 2.86 12.86
N GLU A 52 8.66 3.79 12.03
CA GLU A 52 7.90 4.16 10.85
C GLU A 52 8.55 3.62 9.59
N ASP A 53 7.70 3.23 8.66
CA ASP A 53 8.09 2.80 7.33
C ASP A 53 7.13 3.43 6.34
N ASP A 54 7.54 3.52 5.09
CA ASP A 54 6.66 4.00 4.05
C ASP A 54 6.95 3.30 2.74
N PHE A 55 5.96 3.33 1.88
CA PHE A 55 6.09 2.84 0.53
C PHE A 55 5.16 3.63 -0.37
N THR A 56 5.45 3.63 -1.66
CA THR A 56 4.65 4.36 -2.64
C THR A 56 4.10 3.40 -3.69
N LEU A 57 2.82 3.51 -3.92
CA LEU A 57 2.11 2.74 -4.94
C LEU A 57 1.73 3.66 -6.08
N ARG A 58 1.84 3.15 -7.30
CA ARG A 58 1.31 3.81 -8.48
C ARG A 58 0.04 3.11 -8.90
N VAL A 59 -1.06 3.86 -8.94
CA VAL A 59 -2.36 3.34 -9.29
C VAL A 59 -2.77 3.92 -10.62
N SER A 60 -3.09 3.06 -11.57
CA SER A 60 -3.65 3.45 -12.86
C SER A 60 -5.14 3.20 -12.82
N GLY A 61 -5.92 4.21 -13.13
CA GLY A 61 -7.36 4.12 -13.11
C GLY A 61 -7.99 4.78 -14.32
N THR A 62 -9.22 4.38 -14.60
CA THR A 62 -10.03 4.94 -15.68
C THR A 62 -11.42 5.24 -15.14
N ASN A 63 -11.91 6.44 -15.43
CA ASN A 63 -13.31 6.73 -15.22
C ASN A 63 -13.95 7.11 -16.56
N VAL A 64 -15.20 7.53 -16.53
CA VAL A 64 -15.99 7.81 -17.73
C VAL A 64 -15.34 8.85 -18.65
N ARG A 65 -14.51 9.74 -18.09
CA ARG A 65 -13.98 10.87 -18.82
C ARG A 65 -12.46 10.94 -18.86
N MET A 66 -11.77 10.23 -17.98
CA MET A 66 -10.33 10.43 -17.80
C MET A 66 -9.62 9.14 -17.53
N ARG A 67 -8.42 9.05 -18.06
CA ARG A 67 -7.42 8.09 -17.59
C ARG A 67 -6.46 8.85 -16.71
N GLY A 68 -6.05 8.22 -15.62
CA GLY A 68 -5.10 8.86 -14.73
C GLY A 68 -4.19 7.87 -14.05
N VAL A 69 -3.02 8.37 -13.69
CA VAL A 69 -2.07 7.64 -12.86
C VAL A 69 -1.83 8.49 -11.63
N SER A 70 -1.95 7.87 -10.47
CA SER A 70 -1.73 8.56 -9.19
C SER A 70 -0.72 7.80 -8.38
N ASP A 71 0.17 8.54 -7.73
CA ASP A 71 1.11 7.98 -6.78
C ASP A 71 0.59 8.20 -5.38
N ILE A 72 0.52 7.13 -4.60
CA ILE A 72 0.02 7.17 -3.23
C ILE A 72 1.13 6.77 -2.30
N LYS A 73 1.51 7.66 -1.40
CA LYS A 73 2.46 7.34 -0.35
C LYS A 73 1.72 6.84 0.87
N VAL A 74 2.05 5.64 1.30
CA VAL A 74 1.46 5.02 2.49
C VAL A 74 2.50 5.03 3.60
N THR A 75 2.15 5.66 4.72
CA THR A 75 2.99 5.68 5.90
C THR A 75 2.47 4.66 6.91
N VAL A 76 3.36 3.84 7.42
CA VAL A 76 3.04 2.76 8.34
C VAL A 76 3.76 3.00 9.66
N SER A 77 3.03 2.97 10.75
CA SER A 77 3.61 2.96 12.09
C SER A 77 3.60 1.53 12.62
N VAL A 78 4.78 1.01 12.89
CA VAL A 78 4.93 -0.36 13.42
C VAL A 78 5.25 -0.26 14.89
N VAL A 79 4.40 -0.86 15.70
CA VAL A 79 4.52 -0.81 17.16
C VAL A 79 4.85 -2.20 17.69
N SER A 80 5.37 -2.23 18.89
CA SER A 80 5.65 -3.50 19.57
C SER A 80 4.36 -4.29 19.75
N LYS A 81 4.42 -5.53 19.38
CA LYS A 81 3.27 -6.42 19.46
C LYS A 81 2.99 -6.84 20.89
#